data_6c5cf12da318e5a9bd3e84fbf851cfa2
#
_entry.id   6c5cf12da318e5a9bd3e84fbf851cfa2
#
_cell.length_a   1.000
_cell.length_b   1.000
_cell.length_c   1.000
_cell.angle_alpha   90.00
_cell.angle_beta   90.00
_cell.angle_gamma   90.00
#
_symmetry.space_group_name_H-M   'P 1'
#
loop_
_entity.id
_entity.type
_entity.pdbx_description
1 polymer ?
#
loop_
_entity_poly.entity_id
_entity_poly.type
_entity_poly.pdbx_seq_one_letter_code
_entity_poly.pdbx_strand_id
1 'polypeptide(L)'
;MHRFALTALILILPFLEAVAELPQGVRRVKVLNYPDCFEIANAETRVTFCHQVGGRILQYEHDGHNALYLDPAEEKWGTPGGPEAPSSAGRFDIGPEYLIPDRPTLWVGPWQAEAIGPRAVRLTSQPDEATGVQLVRHFRLAATGTHLSCEQTIKNISAEPKNWAHWSRTFAVHGGIGVVPQTPDTRRYPNGFVMYNQGEEHSIILRPTDPNVRLRGEFLEVLGPTRHPKIGFDSNAGWFAYVMPHGQAFVKRYPSPKQGVYPEIAGLTLCFWYPQASQVPACELEPHGPRTTIDPGASVSFTEDWYLLAHPFPRSGESLDLEKLAAQVAADAR
;
A
#
# COMPACT_ATOMS: atom_id res chain seq x y z
N MET A 1 22.89 -39.62 -69.44
CA MET A 1 22.45 -38.38 -68.76
C MET A 1 22.12 -38.73 -67.33
N HIS A 2 23.02 -38.56 -66.40
CA HIS A 2 22.83 -38.84 -64.97
C HIS A 2 22.52 -37.51 -64.27
N ARG A 3 21.36 -37.42 -63.67
CA ARG A 3 20.94 -36.27 -62.83
C ARG A 3 21.37 -36.58 -61.38
N PHE A 4 22.31 -35.82 -60.84
CA PHE A 4 22.60 -35.79 -59.42
C PHE A 4 21.56 -34.87 -58.73
N ALA A 5 20.79 -35.43 -57.79
CA ALA A 5 19.96 -34.66 -56.86
C ALA A 5 20.81 -34.24 -55.64
N LEU A 6 20.96 -32.96 -55.48
CA LEU A 6 21.60 -32.39 -54.26
C LEU A 6 20.55 -32.25 -53.19
N THR A 7 20.65 -33.07 -52.12
CA THR A 7 19.77 -32.95 -50.94
C THR A 7 20.42 -31.95 -49.94
N ALA A 8 19.83 -30.77 -49.78
CA ALA A 8 20.25 -29.81 -48.80
C ALA A 8 19.77 -30.25 -47.43
N LEU A 9 20.72 -30.51 -46.50
CA LEU A 9 20.43 -30.80 -45.12
C LEU A 9 20.31 -29.48 -44.39
N ILE A 10 19.06 -29.07 -44.00
CA ILE A 10 18.81 -27.88 -43.14
C ILE A 10 19.06 -28.29 -41.70
N LEU A 11 20.18 -27.84 -41.14
CA LEU A 11 20.45 -27.94 -39.69
C LEU A 11 19.56 -26.89 -38.96
N ILE A 12 18.51 -27.35 -38.29
CA ILE A 12 17.74 -26.54 -37.35
C ILE A 12 18.47 -26.57 -36.03
N LEU A 13 19.22 -25.50 -35.72
CA LEU A 13 19.79 -25.26 -34.40
C LEU A 13 18.64 -24.83 -33.45
N PRO A 14 18.45 -25.49 -32.30
CA PRO A 14 17.50 -25.02 -31.33
C PRO A 14 17.98 -23.67 -30.77
N PHE A 15 17.20 -22.61 -30.97
CA PHE A 15 17.37 -21.37 -30.22
C PHE A 15 17.08 -21.68 -28.75
N LEU A 16 18.07 -21.86 -27.92
CA LEU A 16 17.93 -21.72 -26.48
C LEU A 16 17.72 -20.22 -26.22
N GLU A 17 16.49 -19.82 -25.94
CA GLU A 17 16.25 -18.54 -25.32
C GLU A 17 16.96 -18.58 -23.95
N ALA A 18 18.00 -17.81 -23.81
CA ALA A 18 18.67 -17.58 -22.53
C ALA A 18 17.65 -16.88 -21.62
N VAL A 19 17.13 -17.59 -20.62
CA VAL A 19 16.32 -16.95 -19.56
C VAL A 19 17.24 -15.93 -18.90
N ALA A 20 16.95 -14.64 -19.11
CA ALA A 20 17.74 -13.57 -18.51
C ALA A 20 17.73 -13.73 -16.99
N GLU A 21 18.94 -13.76 -16.39
CA GLU A 21 19.08 -13.88 -14.94
C GLU A 21 18.44 -12.66 -14.26
N LEU A 22 17.62 -12.91 -13.25
CA LEU A 22 16.98 -11.83 -12.50
C LEU A 22 18.02 -11.03 -11.70
N PRO A 23 17.84 -9.72 -11.55
CA PRO A 23 18.76 -8.88 -10.77
C PRO A 23 18.90 -9.35 -9.32
N GLN A 24 20.03 -8.98 -8.68
CA GLN A 24 20.32 -9.34 -7.31
C GLN A 24 19.16 -9.02 -6.36
N GLY A 25 18.78 -10.00 -5.52
CA GLY A 25 17.71 -9.88 -4.55
C GLY A 25 16.32 -9.84 -5.17
N VAL A 26 16.16 -10.24 -6.43
CA VAL A 26 14.86 -10.43 -7.09
C VAL A 26 14.69 -11.89 -7.45
N ARG A 27 13.52 -12.46 -7.18
CA ARG A 27 13.15 -13.82 -7.60
C ARG A 27 11.66 -13.95 -7.89
N ARG A 28 11.30 -15.03 -8.61
CA ARG A 28 9.91 -15.46 -8.77
C ARG A 28 9.54 -16.44 -7.66
N VAL A 29 8.36 -16.26 -7.08
CA VAL A 29 7.84 -17.10 -6.00
C VAL A 29 6.36 -17.39 -6.19
N LYS A 30 5.89 -18.47 -5.59
CA LYS A 30 4.46 -18.75 -5.44
C LYS A 30 4.02 -18.30 -4.03
N VAL A 31 2.91 -17.57 -3.94
CA VAL A 31 2.27 -17.21 -2.65
C VAL A 31 0.79 -17.58 -2.74
N LEU A 32 0.31 -18.38 -1.80
CA LEU A 32 -1.04 -18.93 -1.85
C LEU A 32 -1.32 -19.56 -3.25
N ASN A 33 -2.42 -19.17 -3.89
CA ASN A 33 -2.73 -19.63 -5.25
C ASN A 33 -2.26 -18.69 -6.35
N TYR A 34 -1.37 -17.72 -6.04
CA TYR A 34 -0.70 -16.88 -7.03
C TYR A 34 0.62 -17.51 -7.45
N PRO A 35 0.68 -18.16 -8.67
CA PRO A 35 1.81 -18.99 -9.05
C PRO A 35 3.07 -18.19 -9.42
N ASP A 36 2.92 -16.93 -9.79
CA ASP A 36 3.97 -16.10 -10.37
C ASP A 36 4.03 -14.73 -9.72
N CYS A 37 4.51 -14.67 -8.49
CA CYS A 37 4.77 -13.41 -7.78
C CYS A 37 6.24 -13.01 -7.92
N PHE A 38 6.50 -11.70 -7.86
CA PHE A 38 7.86 -11.22 -7.65
C PHE A 38 8.15 -11.07 -6.17
N GLU A 39 9.33 -11.49 -5.75
CA GLU A 39 9.85 -11.19 -4.43
C GLU A 39 11.13 -10.37 -4.58
N ILE A 40 11.26 -9.32 -3.77
CA ILE A 40 12.53 -8.62 -3.55
C ILE A 40 12.98 -8.84 -2.12
N ALA A 41 14.26 -9.13 -1.90
CA ALA A 41 14.78 -9.46 -0.59
C ALA A 41 16.21 -8.97 -0.37
N ASN A 42 16.51 -8.64 0.89
CA ASN A 42 17.86 -8.52 1.44
C ASN A 42 18.05 -9.59 2.54
N ALA A 43 19.06 -9.46 3.40
CA ALA A 43 19.32 -10.44 4.46
C ALA A 43 18.26 -10.45 5.58
N GLU A 44 17.49 -9.38 5.72
CA GLU A 44 16.61 -9.13 6.88
C GLU A 44 15.13 -9.07 6.49
N THR A 45 14.81 -8.68 5.24
CA THR A 45 13.47 -8.29 4.83
C THR A 45 13.11 -8.92 3.49
N ARG A 46 11.84 -9.34 3.36
CA ARG A 46 11.24 -9.83 2.13
C ARG A 46 9.98 -9.04 1.80
N VAL A 47 9.80 -8.71 0.52
CA VAL A 47 8.60 -8.06 0.00
C VAL A 47 8.10 -8.82 -1.21
N THR A 48 6.86 -9.26 -1.19
CA THR A 48 6.28 -10.04 -2.29
C THR A 48 5.17 -9.28 -2.98
N PHE A 49 5.20 -9.26 -4.30
CA PHE A 49 4.27 -8.52 -5.16
C PHE A 49 3.47 -9.47 -6.03
N CYS A 50 2.15 -9.28 -6.06
CA CYS A 50 1.25 -9.96 -6.98
C CYS A 50 0.84 -8.99 -8.10
N HIS A 51 1.26 -9.29 -9.34
CA HIS A 51 0.84 -8.54 -10.51
C HIS A 51 -0.41 -9.13 -11.18
N GLN A 52 -0.81 -10.33 -10.81
CA GLN A 52 -1.96 -11.03 -11.39
C GLN A 52 -3.29 -10.42 -10.98
N VAL A 53 -3.33 -9.73 -9.83
CA VAL A 53 -4.55 -9.09 -9.29
C VAL A 53 -4.20 -7.74 -8.68
N GLY A 54 -4.51 -6.65 -9.40
CA GLY A 54 -4.46 -5.27 -8.90
C GLY A 54 -3.07 -4.74 -8.51
N GLY A 55 -1.99 -5.41 -8.92
CA GLY A 55 -0.61 -4.96 -8.66
C GLY A 55 -0.32 -4.70 -7.18
N ARG A 56 -0.58 -5.67 -6.30
CA ARG A 56 -0.53 -5.56 -4.84
C ARG A 56 0.81 -5.98 -4.23
N ILE A 57 1.08 -5.48 -3.00
CA ILE A 57 2.09 -6.06 -2.11
C ILE A 57 1.37 -7.10 -1.24
N LEU A 58 1.72 -8.38 -1.36
CA LEU A 58 1.11 -9.45 -0.54
C LEU A 58 1.79 -9.61 0.82
N GLN A 59 3.11 -9.41 0.84
CA GLN A 59 3.93 -9.61 2.04
C GLN A 59 4.96 -8.49 2.15
N TYR A 60 5.11 -7.98 3.35
CA TYR A 60 6.22 -7.14 3.79
C TYR A 60 6.67 -7.69 5.14
N GLU A 61 7.73 -8.48 5.10
CA GLU A 61 8.12 -9.37 6.20
C GLU A 61 9.51 -9.05 6.72
N HIS A 62 9.63 -8.99 8.03
CA HIS A 62 10.87 -8.86 8.78
C HIS A 62 10.81 -9.75 10.03
N ASP A 63 11.91 -10.44 10.36
CA ASP A 63 12.00 -11.38 11.50
C ASP A 63 10.88 -12.44 11.52
N GLY A 64 10.49 -12.95 10.34
CA GLY A 64 9.47 -13.98 10.21
C GLY A 64 8.03 -13.51 10.41
N HIS A 65 7.78 -12.21 10.54
CA HIS A 65 6.45 -11.62 10.71
C HIS A 65 6.07 -10.75 9.51
N ASN A 66 4.92 -11.09 8.89
CA ASN A 66 4.33 -10.24 7.85
C ASN A 66 3.54 -9.11 8.51
N ALA A 67 3.86 -7.86 8.16
CA ALA A 67 3.12 -6.68 8.64
C ALA A 67 1.73 -6.55 7.98
N LEU A 68 1.53 -7.18 6.81
CA LEU A 68 0.32 -7.06 6.02
C LEU A 68 -0.64 -8.22 6.31
N TYR A 69 -1.92 -7.90 6.44
CA TYR A 69 -2.96 -8.91 6.48
C TYR A 69 -3.25 -9.43 5.07
N LEU A 70 -2.83 -10.65 4.81
CA LEU A 70 -3.19 -11.39 3.59
C LEU A 70 -4.31 -12.39 3.94
N ASP A 71 -5.48 -12.23 3.31
CA ASP A 71 -6.65 -13.05 3.59
C ASP A 71 -6.37 -14.53 3.20
N PRO A 72 -6.47 -15.47 4.14
CA PRO A 72 -6.29 -16.89 3.85
C PRO A 72 -7.28 -17.43 2.80
N ALA A 73 -8.46 -16.81 2.63
CA ALA A 73 -9.41 -17.19 1.60
C ALA A 73 -8.85 -17.03 0.18
N GLU A 74 -7.83 -16.20 0.00
CA GLU A 74 -7.14 -16.02 -1.29
C GLU A 74 -6.34 -17.27 -1.73
N GLU A 75 -6.13 -18.25 -0.85
CA GLU A 75 -5.62 -19.57 -1.25
C GLU A 75 -6.50 -20.26 -2.28
N LYS A 76 -7.79 -19.90 -2.33
CA LYS A 76 -8.75 -20.43 -3.29
C LYS A 76 -8.94 -19.54 -4.53
N TRP A 77 -8.16 -18.47 -4.67
CA TRP A 77 -8.28 -17.59 -5.85
C TRP A 77 -8.09 -18.38 -7.16
N GLY A 78 -8.94 -18.08 -8.16
CA GLY A 78 -8.93 -18.77 -9.44
C GLY A 78 -9.53 -20.17 -9.42
N THR A 79 -10.15 -20.59 -8.31
CA THR A 79 -10.85 -21.88 -8.17
C THR A 79 -12.33 -21.66 -7.88
N PRO A 80 -13.22 -22.63 -8.17
CA PRO A 80 -14.63 -22.53 -7.83
C PRO A 80 -14.83 -22.25 -6.32
N GLY A 81 -15.58 -21.18 -6.01
CA GLY A 81 -15.83 -20.75 -4.62
C GLY A 81 -14.70 -19.95 -3.96
N GLY A 82 -13.64 -19.63 -4.70
CA GLY A 82 -12.64 -18.65 -4.26
C GLY A 82 -13.09 -17.21 -4.46
N PRO A 83 -12.36 -16.22 -3.89
CA PRO A 83 -12.69 -14.82 -4.02
C PRO A 83 -12.52 -14.33 -5.47
N GLU A 84 -13.55 -13.66 -6.02
CA GLU A 84 -13.48 -13.07 -7.37
C GLU A 84 -12.64 -11.80 -7.39
N ALA A 85 -12.70 -11.01 -6.31
CA ALA A 85 -12.03 -9.72 -6.17
C ALA A 85 -11.17 -9.67 -4.90
N PRO A 86 -10.00 -10.37 -4.86
CA PRO A 86 -9.12 -10.30 -3.72
C PRO A 86 -8.66 -8.87 -3.45
N SER A 87 -8.82 -8.40 -2.21
CA SER A 87 -8.57 -6.99 -1.87
C SER A 87 -7.73 -6.79 -0.62
N SER A 88 -7.21 -7.84 0.00
CA SER A 88 -6.36 -7.76 1.18
C SER A 88 -4.93 -7.31 0.91
N ALA A 89 -4.15 -7.13 1.95
CA ALA A 89 -2.74 -6.75 1.97
C ALA A 89 -2.45 -5.32 1.44
N GLY A 90 -1.32 -5.09 0.79
CA GLY A 90 -0.90 -3.74 0.41
C GLY A 90 -1.47 -3.30 -0.92
N ARG A 91 -2.32 -2.28 -0.89
CA ARG A 91 -2.94 -1.68 -2.06
C ARG A 91 -2.65 -0.20 -2.16
N PHE A 92 -2.74 0.30 -3.38
CA PHE A 92 -2.69 1.71 -3.69
C PHE A 92 -3.76 2.02 -4.75
N ASP A 93 -4.39 3.17 -4.63
CA ASP A 93 -5.49 3.57 -5.48
C ASP A 93 -5.38 5.06 -5.83
N ILE A 94 -6.38 5.57 -6.51
CA ILE A 94 -6.61 6.99 -6.73
C ILE A 94 -7.83 7.44 -5.94
N GLY A 95 -7.90 8.70 -5.57
CA GLY A 95 -8.98 9.29 -4.77
C GLY A 95 -9.51 10.60 -5.32
N PRO A 96 -10.60 11.13 -4.77
CA PRO A 96 -11.31 10.65 -3.57
C PRO A 96 -12.29 9.50 -3.85
N GLU A 97 -12.62 8.72 -2.82
CA GLU A 97 -13.46 7.53 -2.92
C GLU A 97 -14.82 7.81 -3.56
N TYR A 98 -15.47 8.89 -3.18
CA TYR A 98 -16.83 9.24 -3.63
C TYR A 98 -16.91 9.73 -5.10
N LEU A 99 -15.79 9.89 -5.80
CA LEU A 99 -15.74 10.29 -7.21
C LEU A 99 -15.18 9.20 -8.14
N ILE A 100 -14.58 8.15 -7.59
CA ILE A 100 -13.96 7.12 -8.42
C ILE A 100 -15.03 6.24 -9.05
N PRO A 101 -15.06 6.11 -10.39
CA PRO A 101 -15.91 5.14 -11.05
C PRO A 101 -15.46 3.71 -10.78
N ASP A 102 -16.30 2.73 -11.15
CA ASP A 102 -15.90 1.34 -11.18
C ASP A 102 -14.65 1.18 -12.06
N ARG A 103 -13.63 0.52 -11.52
CA ARG A 103 -12.30 0.39 -12.11
C ARG A 103 -11.73 -1.03 -11.97
N PRO A 104 -12.44 -2.06 -12.43
CA PRO A 104 -11.99 -3.44 -12.25
C PRO A 104 -10.62 -3.69 -12.88
N THR A 105 -10.29 -3.01 -13.97
CA THR A 105 -8.98 -3.06 -14.63
C THR A 105 -7.83 -2.70 -13.67
N LEU A 106 -7.99 -1.64 -12.89
CA LEU A 106 -6.99 -1.20 -11.93
C LEU A 106 -7.05 -2.01 -10.63
N TRP A 107 -8.27 -2.36 -10.20
CA TRP A 107 -8.53 -2.89 -8.86
C TRP A 107 -8.25 -4.39 -8.73
N VAL A 108 -8.65 -5.19 -9.73
CA VAL A 108 -8.50 -6.66 -9.74
C VAL A 108 -7.92 -7.20 -11.04
N GLY A 109 -7.75 -6.36 -12.04
CA GLY A 109 -7.19 -6.78 -13.33
C GLY A 109 -5.71 -7.18 -13.22
N PRO A 110 -5.20 -7.92 -14.23
CA PRO A 110 -3.78 -8.27 -14.29
C PRO A 110 -2.94 -7.05 -14.68
N TRP A 111 -1.79 -6.92 -14.03
CA TRP A 111 -0.77 -5.91 -14.30
C TRP A 111 0.46 -6.56 -14.95
N GLN A 112 1.26 -5.77 -15.63
CA GLN A 112 2.60 -6.18 -16.04
C GLN A 112 3.57 -6.01 -14.87
N ALA A 113 4.55 -6.91 -14.76
CA ALA A 113 5.58 -6.83 -13.73
C ALA A 113 6.96 -7.10 -14.33
N GLU A 114 7.93 -6.31 -13.95
CA GLU A 114 9.31 -6.45 -14.38
C GLU A 114 10.31 -6.13 -13.25
N ALA A 115 11.42 -6.84 -13.25
CA ALA A 115 12.56 -6.50 -12.42
C ALA A 115 13.35 -5.36 -13.09
N ILE A 116 13.49 -4.23 -12.41
CA ILE A 116 14.13 -3.02 -12.96
C ILE A 116 15.52 -2.72 -12.38
N GLY A 117 16.04 -3.63 -11.57
CA GLY A 117 17.37 -3.53 -10.97
C GLY A 117 17.47 -4.33 -9.67
N PRO A 118 18.60 -4.25 -8.97
CA PRO A 118 18.76 -4.94 -7.69
C PRO A 118 17.67 -4.57 -6.69
N ARG A 119 16.98 -5.59 -6.16
CA ARG A 119 15.87 -5.43 -5.20
C ARG A 119 14.83 -4.39 -5.62
N ALA A 120 14.52 -4.34 -6.92
CA ALA A 120 13.59 -3.37 -7.47
C ALA A 120 12.66 -4.00 -8.51
N VAL A 121 11.35 -3.69 -8.40
CA VAL A 121 10.29 -4.19 -9.28
C VAL A 121 9.42 -3.02 -9.71
N ARG A 122 8.99 -3.04 -10.97
CA ARG A 122 7.96 -2.16 -11.53
C ARG A 122 6.70 -2.95 -11.83
N LEU A 123 5.55 -2.43 -11.41
CA LEU A 123 4.23 -2.94 -11.79
C LEU A 123 3.52 -1.87 -12.60
N THR A 124 2.90 -2.27 -13.73
CA THR A 124 2.19 -1.36 -14.63
C THR A 124 0.80 -1.91 -14.92
N SER A 125 -0.25 -1.14 -14.62
CA SER A 125 -1.63 -1.53 -14.92
C SER A 125 -1.90 -1.55 -16.42
N GLN A 126 -2.99 -2.22 -16.80
CA GLN A 126 -3.62 -1.92 -18.08
C GLN A 126 -4.15 -0.47 -18.07
N PRO A 127 -4.29 0.18 -19.23
CA PRO A 127 -5.04 1.43 -19.35
C PRO A 127 -6.47 1.25 -18.84
N ASP A 128 -6.98 2.23 -18.10
CA ASP A 128 -8.36 2.23 -17.59
C ASP A 128 -9.11 3.45 -18.15
N GLU A 129 -10.05 3.20 -19.05
CA GLU A 129 -10.78 4.27 -19.75
C GLU A 129 -11.77 4.98 -18.81
N ALA A 130 -12.36 4.27 -17.84
CA ALA A 130 -13.34 4.83 -16.93
C ALA A 130 -12.75 5.93 -16.05
N THR A 131 -11.55 5.72 -15.55
CA THR A 131 -10.80 6.73 -14.75
C THR A 131 -9.96 7.65 -15.63
N GLY A 132 -9.65 7.24 -16.85
CA GLY A 132 -8.76 7.96 -17.80
C GLY A 132 -7.29 7.87 -17.42
N VAL A 133 -6.88 6.84 -16.64
CA VAL A 133 -5.49 6.72 -16.19
C VAL A 133 -4.88 5.34 -16.43
N GLN A 134 -3.56 5.32 -16.39
CA GLN A 134 -2.73 4.14 -16.21
C GLN A 134 -1.90 4.33 -14.95
N LEU A 135 -1.79 3.30 -14.10
CA LEU A 135 -1.01 3.35 -12.88
C LEU A 135 0.32 2.62 -13.05
N VAL A 136 1.38 3.21 -12.55
CA VAL A 136 2.71 2.60 -12.49
C VAL A 136 3.20 2.64 -11.05
N ARG A 137 3.78 1.54 -10.58
CA ARG A 137 4.33 1.41 -9.22
C ARG A 137 5.76 0.94 -9.29
N HIS A 138 6.66 1.71 -8.69
CA HIS A 138 8.06 1.33 -8.51
C HIS A 138 8.30 0.99 -7.05
N PHE A 139 8.84 -0.19 -6.81
CA PHE A 139 9.21 -0.66 -5.48
C PHE A 139 10.70 -0.91 -5.42
N ARG A 140 11.34 -0.43 -4.37
CA ARG A 140 12.77 -0.65 -4.14
C ARG A 140 13.02 -0.92 -2.66
N LEU A 141 13.57 -2.09 -2.36
CA LEU A 141 14.03 -2.44 -1.02
C LEU A 141 15.50 -2.03 -0.86
N ALA A 142 15.83 -1.41 0.27
CA ALA A 142 17.20 -1.06 0.62
C ALA A 142 18.11 -2.30 0.67
N ALA A 143 19.41 -2.08 0.57
CA ALA A 143 20.39 -3.18 0.60
C ALA A 143 20.42 -3.90 1.96
N THR A 144 20.13 -3.18 3.02
CA THR A 144 20.06 -3.68 4.41
C THR A 144 18.85 -3.05 5.11
N GLY A 145 18.41 -3.63 6.22
CA GLY A 145 17.29 -3.16 7.01
C GLY A 145 15.95 -3.35 6.30
N THR A 146 14.97 -2.55 6.68
CA THR A 146 13.58 -2.77 6.27
C THR A 146 13.01 -1.73 5.29
N HIS A 147 13.75 -0.67 4.97
CA HIS A 147 13.25 0.44 4.15
C HIS A 147 12.79 -0.03 2.76
N LEU A 148 11.50 0.13 2.49
CA LEU A 148 10.87 -0.09 1.21
C LEU A 148 10.33 1.24 0.66
N SER A 149 10.89 1.71 -0.45
CA SER A 149 10.33 2.85 -1.18
C SER A 149 9.23 2.38 -2.15
N CYS A 150 8.06 3.00 -2.05
CA CYS A 150 6.85 2.71 -2.83
C CYS A 150 6.46 3.97 -3.62
N GLU A 151 6.97 4.13 -4.83
CA GLU A 151 6.55 5.22 -5.71
C GLU A 151 5.31 4.82 -6.50
N GLN A 152 4.26 5.64 -6.42
CA GLN A 152 3.01 5.49 -7.15
C GLN A 152 2.88 6.60 -8.18
N THR A 153 2.71 6.25 -9.44
CA THR A 153 2.55 7.21 -10.55
C THR A 153 1.17 7.06 -11.17
N ILE A 154 0.43 8.18 -11.25
CA ILE A 154 -0.81 8.30 -12.01
C ILE A 154 -0.47 8.96 -13.34
N LYS A 155 -0.66 8.25 -14.44
CA LYS A 155 -0.49 8.77 -15.81
C LYS A 155 -1.85 9.03 -16.41
N ASN A 156 -2.12 10.26 -16.82
CA ASN A 156 -3.33 10.59 -17.57
C ASN A 156 -3.22 10.08 -19.01
N ILE A 157 -4.09 9.16 -19.40
CA ILE A 157 -4.15 8.58 -20.75
C ILE A 157 -5.33 9.15 -21.59
N SER A 158 -6.11 10.06 -21.02
CA SER A 158 -7.25 10.68 -21.68
C SER A 158 -6.86 11.96 -22.41
N ALA A 159 -7.78 12.49 -23.21
CA ALA A 159 -7.60 13.76 -23.91
C ALA A 159 -7.91 14.99 -23.04
N GLU A 160 -8.41 14.80 -21.82
CA GLU A 160 -8.84 15.87 -20.91
C GLU A 160 -8.01 15.85 -19.64
N PRO A 161 -7.78 17.01 -18.97
CA PRO A 161 -7.15 17.06 -17.66
C PRO A 161 -7.91 16.21 -16.65
N LYS A 162 -7.20 15.47 -15.81
CA LYS A 162 -7.75 14.66 -14.72
C LYS A 162 -7.35 15.24 -13.37
N ASN A 163 -8.24 15.14 -12.39
CA ASN A 163 -8.02 15.62 -11.03
C ASN A 163 -8.08 14.44 -10.05
N TRP A 164 -6.93 13.84 -9.77
CA TRP A 164 -6.81 12.70 -8.87
C TRP A 164 -5.86 12.98 -7.72
N ALA A 165 -6.05 12.29 -6.63
CA ALA A 165 -5.11 12.17 -5.52
C ALA A 165 -4.63 10.71 -5.42
N HIS A 166 -3.44 10.49 -4.89
CA HIS A 166 -3.01 9.16 -4.48
C HIS A 166 -3.74 8.77 -3.18
N TRP A 167 -4.10 7.51 -3.10
CA TRP A 167 -4.78 6.95 -1.95
C TRP A 167 -4.20 5.57 -1.64
N SER A 168 -3.44 5.49 -0.56
CA SER A 168 -2.95 4.20 -0.10
C SER A 168 -4.05 3.43 0.63
N ARG A 169 -4.11 2.11 0.40
CA ARG A 169 -5.10 1.22 0.99
C ARG A 169 -4.40 -0.06 1.43
N THR A 170 -3.82 -0.03 2.64
CA THR A 170 -2.97 -1.12 3.12
C THR A 170 -3.57 -1.74 4.36
N PHE A 171 -3.94 -3.01 4.28
CA PHE A 171 -4.37 -3.80 5.44
C PHE A 171 -3.15 -4.29 6.23
N ALA A 172 -2.96 -3.74 7.43
CA ALA A 172 -2.05 -4.27 8.43
C ALA A 172 -2.73 -5.38 9.26
N VAL A 173 -1.93 -6.26 9.86
CA VAL A 173 -2.44 -7.29 10.79
C VAL A 173 -3.18 -6.65 11.95
N HIS A 174 -4.23 -7.29 12.46
CA HIS A 174 -5.05 -6.73 13.53
C HIS A 174 -4.34 -6.70 14.90
N GLY A 175 -4.95 -6.00 15.86
CA GLY A 175 -4.52 -5.97 17.25
C GLY A 175 -3.42 -4.96 17.55
N GLY A 176 -2.99 -4.19 16.56
CA GLY A 176 -1.99 -3.14 16.74
C GLY A 176 -2.58 -1.83 17.25
N ILE A 177 -1.68 -0.92 17.62
CA ILE A 177 -1.96 0.43 18.08
C ILE A 177 -1.52 1.42 17.02
N GLY A 178 -2.47 2.19 16.47
CA GLY A 178 -2.16 3.30 15.57
C GLY A 178 -1.63 4.51 16.34
N VAL A 179 -0.59 5.16 15.81
CA VAL A 179 0.02 6.37 16.39
C VAL A 179 0.10 7.44 15.32
N VAL A 180 -0.60 8.55 15.53
CA VAL A 180 -0.66 9.68 14.59
C VAL A 180 -0.17 10.95 15.29
N PRO A 181 0.95 11.55 14.84
CA PRO A 181 1.40 12.83 15.37
C PRO A 181 0.38 13.92 15.10
N GLN A 182 0.15 14.79 16.06
CA GLN A 182 -0.68 15.98 15.88
C GLN A 182 0.15 17.14 15.34
N THR A 183 -0.45 17.90 14.46
CA THR A 183 0.15 19.12 13.90
C THR A 183 -0.73 20.32 14.28
N PRO A 184 -0.46 20.99 15.41
CA PRO A 184 -1.36 21.99 15.99
C PRO A 184 -1.73 23.14 15.05
N ASP A 185 -0.82 23.53 14.19
CA ASP A 185 -1.00 24.62 13.21
C ASP A 185 -1.88 24.23 11.99
N THR A 186 -2.19 22.96 11.81
CA THR A 186 -3.11 22.45 10.78
C THR A 186 -4.37 21.82 11.37
N ARG A 187 -4.44 21.71 12.70
CA ARG A 187 -5.52 21.04 13.41
C ARG A 187 -6.87 21.75 13.21
N ARG A 188 -7.75 21.14 12.44
CA ARG A 188 -9.10 21.65 12.12
C ARG A 188 -10.18 21.08 13.04
N TYR A 189 -9.94 19.93 13.63
CA TYR A 189 -10.94 19.20 14.43
C TYR A 189 -10.62 19.33 15.92
N PRO A 190 -11.62 19.62 16.78
CA PRO A 190 -11.39 19.88 18.20
C PRO A 190 -10.66 18.76 18.94
N ASN A 191 -10.94 17.49 18.58
CA ASN A 191 -10.31 16.32 19.18
C ASN A 191 -9.12 15.79 18.37
N GLY A 192 -8.74 16.46 17.26
CA GLY A 192 -7.67 16.05 16.36
C GLY A 192 -8.04 14.90 15.39
N PHE A 193 -9.30 14.45 15.42
CA PHE A 193 -9.80 13.41 14.52
C PHE A 193 -11.30 13.54 14.29
N VAL A 194 -11.78 12.87 13.27
CA VAL A 194 -13.22 12.70 12.95
C VAL A 194 -13.54 11.22 12.81
N MET A 195 -14.82 10.88 12.86
CA MET A 195 -15.29 9.54 12.55
C MET A 195 -16.36 9.60 11.46
N TYR A 196 -16.43 8.59 10.62
CA TYR A 196 -17.45 8.44 9.60
C TYR A 196 -18.71 7.82 10.22
N ASN A 197 -19.87 8.37 9.95
CA ASN A 197 -21.12 7.75 10.35
C ASN A 197 -21.34 6.43 9.61
N GLN A 198 -21.79 5.42 10.33
CA GLN A 198 -22.23 4.18 9.71
C GLN A 198 -23.57 4.37 9.02
N GLY A 199 -23.69 3.90 7.78
CA GLY A 199 -24.93 3.89 7.01
C GLY A 199 -25.31 5.23 6.37
N GLU A 200 -24.54 6.29 6.56
CA GLU A 200 -24.71 7.57 5.89
C GLU A 200 -23.44 7.88 5.09
N GLU A 201 -23.48 7.65 3.80
CA GLU A 201 -22.38 7.99 2.92
C GLU A 201 -22.02 9.47 3.05
N HIS A 202 -20.73 9.74 3.18
CA HIS A 202 -20.17 11.10 3.24
C HIS A 202 -20.54 11.94 4.49
N SER A 203 -21.11 11.32 5.52
CA SER A 203 -21.40 11.97 6.79
C SER A 203 -20.30 11.71 7.82
N ILE A 204 -19.88 12.75 8.55
CA ILE A 204 -18.82 12.67 9.55
C ILE A 204 -19.25 13.27 10.90
N ILE A 205 -18.72 12.70 11.97
CA ILE A 205 -18.82 13.21 13.32
C ILE A 205 -17.57 14.08 13.58
N LEU A 206 -17.78 15.38 13.75
CA LEU A 206 -16.69 16.36 13.90
C LEU A 206 -16.06 16.40 15.30
N ARG A 207 -16.77 15.90 16.32
CA ARG A 207 -16.33 15.85 17.72
C ARG A 207 -16.58 14.47 18.33
N PRO A 208 -16.03 13.41 17.73
CA PRO A 208 -16.25 12.08 18.24
C PRO A 208 -15.52 11.88 19.56
N THR A 209 -16.05 10.94 20.36
CA THR A 209 -15.35 10.35 21.49
C THR A 209 -15.38 8.84 21.36
N ASP A 210 -14.26 8.19 21.63
CA ASP A 210 -14.14 6.74 21.56
C ASP A 210 -13.19 6.24 22.64
N PRO A 211 -13.52 5.17 23.38
CA PRO A 211 -12.65 4.63 24.41
C PRO A 211 -11.31 4.09 23.87
N ASN A 212 -11.28 3.76 22.58
CA ASN A 212 -10.07 3.28 21.91
C ASN A 212 -9.26 4.42 21.25
N VAL A 213 -9.63 5.68 21.45
CA VAL A 213 -8.86 6.83 20.94
C VAL A 213 -8.48 7.73 22.10
N ARG A 214 -7.20 8.00 22.26
CA ARG A 214 -6.70 8.90 23.28
C ARG A 214 -5.60 9.81 22.76
N LEU A 215 -5.58 11.05 23.27
CA LEU A 215 -4.48 11.97 23.07
C LEU A 215 -3.47 11.81 24.20
N ARG A 216 -2.20 11.64 23.86
CA ARG A 216 -1.10 11.55 24.81
C ARG A 216 0.10 12.35 24.31
N GLY A 217 0.36 13.50 24.97
CA GLY A 217 1.29 14.46 24.46
C GLY A 217 0.85 15.02 23.09
N GLU A 218 1.71 14.91 22.10
CA GLU A 218 1.43 15.35 20.73
C GLU A 218 0.97 14.21 19.80
N PHE A 219 0.54 13.07 20.37
CA PHE A 219 0.15 11.90 19.59
C PHE A 219 -1.28 11.47 19.89
N LEU A 220 -2.05 11.18 18.84
CA LEU A 220 -3.26 10.38 18.94
C LEU A 220 -2.89 8.90 18.84
N GLU A 221 -3.33 8.12 19.82
CA GLU A 221 -3.25 6.68 19.81
C GLU A 221 -4.63 6.07 19.51
N VAL A 222 -4.69 5.16 18.56
CA VAL A 222 -5.86 4.35 18.24
C VAL A 222 -5.57 2.93 18.73
N LEU A 223 -6.15 2.55 19.85
CA LEU A 223 -5.82 1.34 20.59
C LEU A 223 -6.43 0.05 20.02
N GLY A 224 -7.31 0.20 19.01
CA GLY A 224 -8.02 -0.91 18.37
C GLY A 224 -9.27 -0.43 17.65
N PRO A 225 -10.15 -1.35 17.22
CA PRO A 225 -11.38 -1.00 16.50
C PRO A 225 -12.21 0.03 17.25
N THR A 226 -12.63 1.06 16.53
CA THR A 226 -13.47 2.15 17.05
C THR A 226 -14.94 1.84 16.85
N ARG A 227 -15.84 2.55 17.58
CA ARG A 227 -17.30 2.38 17.47
C ARG A 227 -17.80 2.64 16.05
N HIS A 228 -17.20 3.63 15.38
CA HIS A 228 -17.39 3.87 13.96
C HIS A 228 -16.12 3.37 13.27
N PRO A 229 -16.23 2.44 12.31
CA PRO A 229 -15.06 1.70 11.83
C PRO A 229 -14.03 2.55 11.08
N LYS A 230 -14.44 3.70 10.51
CA LYS A 230 -13.51 4.60 9.81
C LYS A 230 -13.27 5.87 10.62
N ILE A 231 -12.01 6.14 10.92
CA ILE A 231 -11.51 7.31 11.64
C ILE A 231 -10.53 8.07 10.75
N GLY A 232 -10.63 9.40 10.72
CA GLY A 232 -9.81 10.25 9.86
C GLY A 232 -9.09 11.35 10.62
N PHE A 233 -7.94 11.75 10.09
CA PHE A 233 -7.02 12.72 10.70
C PHE A 233 -6.62 13.79 9.68
N ASP A 234 -6.30 15.00 10.15
CA ASP A 234 -5.78 16.10 9.34
C ASP A 234 -4.29 16.40 9.63
N SER A 235 -3.56 15.41 10.13
CA SER A 235 -2.14 15.52 10.44
C SER A 235 -1.29 15.75 9.18
N ASN A 236 -0.43 16.77 9.20
CA ASN A 236 0.58 17.02 8.18
C ASN A 236 2.01 16.68 8.65
N ALA A 237 2.14 15.80 9.64
CA ALA A 237 3.45 15.34 10.11
C ALA A 237 4.24 14.54 9.07
N GLY A 238 3.56 14.03 8.04
CA GLY A 238 4.18 13.24 6.97
C GLY A 238 4.57 11.84 7.39
N TRP A 239 4.06 11.36 8.52
CA TRP A 239 4.23 9.99 8.97
C TRP A 239 3.16 9.55 9.97
N PHE A 240 2.98 8.27 10.08
CA PHE A 240 2.29 7.59 11.19
C PHE A 240 2.93 6.23 11.43
N ALA A 241 2.61 5.60 12.55
CA ALA A 241 3.03 4.25 12.87
C ALA A 241 1.85 3.37 13.28
N TYR A 242 1.98 2.09 13.04
CA TYR A 242 1.07 1.05 13.54
C TYR A 242 1.91 0.01 14.27
N VAL A 243 1.87 0.02 15.60
CA VAL A 243 2.68 -0.87 16.45
C VAL A 243 1.92 -2.18 16.61
N MET A 244 2.51 -3.27 16.13
CA MET A 244 1.91 -4.60 16.07
C MET A 244 2.23 -5.44 17.31
N PRO A 245 1.36 -6.41 17.69
CA PRO A 245 1.51 -7.20 18.91
C PRO A 245 2.82 -7.99 19.03
N HIS A 246 3.45 -8.32 17.90
CA HIS A 246 4.73 -9.05 17.87
C HIS A 246 5.97 -8.15 18.06
N GLY A 247 5.78 -6.87 18.40
CA GLY A 247 6.88 -5.99 18.78
C GLY A 247 7.55 -5.28 17.62
N GLN A 248 6.84 -5.05 16.52
CA GLN A 248 7.28 -4.24 15.42
C GLN A 248 6.33 -3.06 15.17
N ALA A 249 6.87 -1.90 14.83
CA ALA A 249 6.13 -0.75 14.35
C ALA A 249 6.21 -0.69 12.82
N PHE A 250 5.08 -0.81 12.13
CA PHE A 250 4.96 -0.50 10.72
C PHE A 250 4.81 1.02 10.58
N VAL A 251 5.83 1.66 10.05
CA VAL A 251 5.88 3.12 9.83
C VAL A 251 5.72 3.40 8.35
N LYS A 252 4.83 4.33 8.02
CA LYS A 252 4.74 4.93 6.69
C LYS A 252 5.10 6.41 6.76
N ARG A 253 6.00 6.84 5.88
CA ARG A 253 6.35 8.24 5.68
C ARG A 253 5.94 8.65 4.28
N TYR A 254 5.41 9.86 4.14
CA TYR A 254 4.89 10.35 2.86
C TYR A 254 4.83 11.88 2.84
N PRO A 255 4.86 12.50 1.64
CA PRO A 255 4.67 13.93 1.51
C PRO A 255 3.26 14.34 1.97
N SER A 256 3.19 15.27 2.93
CA SER A 256 1.93 15.83 3.42
C SER A 256 2.00 17.36 3.50
N PRO A 257 2.03 18.06 2.34
CA PRO A 257 2.18 19.51 2.31
C PRO A 257 0.97 20.21 2.93
N LYS A 258 1.20 21.19 3.80
CA LYS A 258 0.16 21.97 4.51
C LYS A 258 -0.78 22.73 3.55
N GLN A 259 -0.28 23.17 2.41
CA GLN A 259 -1.07 23.86 1.37
C GLN A 259 -1.72 22.89 0.38
N GLY A 260 -1.56 21.59 0.58
CA GLY A 260 -2.19 20.57 -0.25
C GLY A 260 -3.73 20.62 -0.14
N VAL A 261 -4.40 20.44 -1.25
CA VAL A 261 -5.86 20.23 -1.27
C VAL A 261 -6.10 18.75 -1.17
N TYR A 262 -6.54 18.30 0.00
CA TYR A 262 -6.88 16.89 0.23
C TYR A 262 -8.36 16.68 -0.10
N PRO A 263 -8.68 15.88 -1.13
CA PRO A 263 -10.04 15.79 -1.67
C PRO A 263 -10.94 14.84 -0.87
N GLU A 264 -10.36 14.01 0.01
CA GLU A 264 -11.18 13.15 0.87
C GLU A 264 -12.07 13.99 1.79
N ILE A 265 -13.20 13.42 2.21
CA ILE A 265 -14.20 14.11 3.04
C ILE A 265 -13.49 14.83 4.19
N ALA A 266 -13.89 16.08 4.42
CA ALA A 266 -13.31 16.95 5.44
C ALA A 266 -11.81 17.30 5.25
N GLY A 267 -11.22 17.02 4.08
CA GLY A 267 -9.82 17.30 3.78
C GLY A 267 -8.84 16.50 4.62
N LEU A 268 -9.15 15.25 4.85
CA LEU A 268 -8.34 14.34 5.66
C LEU A 268 -7.06 13.94 4.91
N THR A 269 -5.95 13.87 5.64
CA THR A 269 -4.64 13.46 5.11
C THR A 269 -4.33 12.00 5.36
N LEU A 270 -5.08 11.38 6.28
CA LEU A 270 -4.90 10.01 6.71
C LEU A 270 -6.22 9.46 7.24
N CYS A 271 -6.56 8.21 6.91
CA CYS A 271 -7.62 7.45 7.56
C CYS A 271 -7.12 6.11 8.06
N PHE A 272 -7.74 5.60 9.13
CA PHE A 272 -7.72 4.19 9.49
C PHE A 272 -9.12 3.63 9.37
N TRP A 273 -9.20 2.43 8.79
CA TRP A 273 -10.47 1.72 8.70
C TRP A 273 -10.34 0.33 9.33
N TYR A 274 -11.25 0.03 10.24
CA TYR A 274 -11.39 -1.27 10.84
C TYR A 274 -12.62 -1.95 10.24
N PRO A 275 -12.47 -2.84 9.24
CA PRO A 275 -13.58 -3.66 8.74
C PRO A 275 -14.22 -4.37 9.92
N GLN A 276 -15.49 -4.79 9.77
CA GLN A 276 -16.13 -5.55 10.85
C GLN A 276 -15.21 -6.70 11.26
N ALA A 277 -14.70 -6.63 12.49
CA ALA A 277 -13.65 -7.53 13.00
C ALA A 277 -14.01 -9.02 12.93
N SER A 278 -15.32 -9.33 12.84
CA SER A 278 -15.81 -10.69 12.58
C SER A 278 -15.58 -11.19 11.15
N GLN A 279 -15.30 -10.29 10.20
CA GLN A 279 -15.15 -10.60 8.78
C GLN A 279 -13.69 -10.47 8.32
N VAL A 280 -13.01 -9.39 8.70
CA VAL A 280 -11.63 -9.11 8.28
C VAL A 280 -10.83 -8.64 9.49
N PRO A 281 -9.95 -9.49 10.06
CA PRO A 281 -9.14 -9.14 11.22
C PRO A 281 -7.93 -8.28 10.80
N ALA A 282 -8.18 -7.05 10.39
CA ALA A 282 -7.18 -6.12 9.88
C ALA A 282 -7.49 -4.67 10.27
N CYS A 283 -6.52 -3.79 10.10
CA CYS A 283 -6.67 -2.35 10.08
C CYS A 283 -6.19 -1.82 8.73
N GLU A 284 -7.03 -1.15 7.97
CA GLU A 284 -6.60 -0.46 6.76
C GLU A 284 -5.96 0.88 7.12
N LEU A 285 -4.78 1.11 6.56
CA LEU A 285 -3.94 2.28 6.79
C LEU A 285 -3.90 3.10 5.51
N GLU A 286 -4.54 4.27 5.52
CA GLU A 286 -4.87 5.02 4.31
C GLU A 286 -4.26 6.44 4.32
N PRO A 287 -2.95 6.65 4.07
CA PRO A 287 -2.42 7.97 3.77
C PRO A 287 -2.92 8.48 2.41
N HIS A 288 -3.25 9.78 2.36
CA HIS A 288 -3.75 10.45 1.16
C HIS A 288 -2.73 11.47 0.65
N GLY A 289 -2.50 11.46 -0.68
CA GLY A 289 -1.81 12.52 -1.36
C GLY A 289 -2.73 13.74 -1.63
N PRO A 290 -2.17 14.93 -1.87
CA PRO A 290 -2.96 16.06 -2.32
C PRO A 290 -3.51 15.84 -3.73
N ARG A 291 -4.69 16.42 -4.01
CA ARG A 291 -5.27 16.42 -5.36
C ARG A 291 -4.36 17.19 -6.31
N THR A 292 -4.11 16.59 -7.45
CA THR A 292 -3.30 17.18 -8.52
C THR A 292 -4.08 17.17 -9.82
N THR A 293 -4.03 18.29 -10.56
CA THR A 293 -4.49 18.34 -11.95
C THR A 293 -3.38 17.76 -12.81
N ILE A 294 -3.73 16.76 -13.62
CA ILE A 294 -2.81 16.01 -14.49
C ILE A 294 -3.24 16.25 -15.92
N ASP A 295 -2.45 16.99 -16.68
CA ASP A 295 -2.73 17.28 -18.09
C ASP A 295 -2.70 16.01 -18.96
N PRO A 296 -3.32 16.01 -20.15
CA PRO A 296 -3.27 14.88 -21.08
C PRO A 296 -1.84 14.42 -21.35
N GLY A 297 -1.58 13.13 -21.18
CA GLY A 297 -0.27 12.51 -21.35
C GLY A 297 0.74 12.76 -20.21
N ALA A 298 0.46 13.68 -19.27
CA ALA A 298 1.29 13.94 -18.11
C ALA A 298 1.14 12.88 -17.02
N SER A 299 2.02 12.94 -16.03
CA SER A 299 2.03 12.03 -14.88
C SER A 299 2.34 12.79 -13.60
N VAL A 300 1.86 12.27 -12.47
CA VAL A 300 2.21 12.72 -11.13
C VAL A 300 2.57 11.53 -10.27
N SER A 301 3.62 11.65 -9.45
CA SER A 301 4.07 10.58 -8.55
C SER A 301 3.89 10.98 -7.09
N PHE A 302 3.70 9.97 -6.25
CA PHE A 302 3.63 10.06 -4.81
C PHE A 302 4.43 8.91 -4.23
N THR A 303 5.34 9.17 -3.30
CA THR A 303 6.20 8.15 -2.69
C THR A 303 5.84 7.97 -1.24
N GLU A 304 5.62 6.73 -0.84
CA GLU A 304 5.60 6.30 0.55
C GLU A 304 6.90 5.53 0.84
N ASP A 305 7.55 5.88 1.93
CA ASP A 305 8.66 5.12 2.49
C ASP A 305 8.15 4.30 3.68
N TRP A 306 8.26 2.98 3.59
CA TRP A 306 7.78 2.04 4.59
C TRP A 306 8.95 1.47 5.38
N TYR A 307 8.74 1.30 6.69
CA TYR A 307 9.73 0.72 7.61
C TYR A 307 9.06 -0.25 8.58
N LEU A 308 9.78 -1.30 8.97
CA LEU A 308 9.44 -2.17 10.09
C LEU A 308 10.50 -1.98 11.17
N LEU A 309 10.15 -1.25 12.23
CA LEU A 309 11.07 -0.91 13.31
C LEU A 309 10.81 -1.82 14.52
N ALA A 310 11.87 -2.34 15.14
CA ALA A 310 11.74 -3.05 16.41
C ALA A 310 11.24 -2.09 17.48
N HIS A 311 9.99 -2.26 17.93
CA HIS A 311 9.37 -1.44 18.96
C HIS A 311 8.47 -2.29 19.85
N PRO A 312 8.75 -2.39 21.18
CA PRO A 312 7.99 -3.25 22.05
C PRO A 312 6.50 -2.90 22.10
N PHE A 313 5.66 -3.90 21.94
CA PHE A 313 4.22 -3.73 22.18
C PHE A 313 3.97 -3.68 23.69
N PRO A 314 3.12 -2.77 24.20
CA PRO A 314 2.89 -2.61 25.63
C PRO A 314 2.20 -3.84 26.23
N ARG A 315 2.60 -4.23 27.43
CA ARG A 315 1.87 -5.23 28.21
C ARG A 315 0.55 -4.65 28.71
N SER A 316 -0.33 -5.53 29.20
CA SER A 316 -1.59 -5.08 29.79
C SER A 316 -1.35 -4.05 30.91
N GLY A 317 -2.00 -2.88 30.78
CA GLY A 317 -1.84 -1.77 31.74
C GLY A 317 -0.65 -0.83 31.47
N GLU A 318 0.21 -1.16 30.52
CA GLU A 318 1.31 -0.30 30.07
C GLU A 318 0.89 0.58 28.90
N SER A 319 1.74 1.54 28.57
CA SER A 319 1.57 2.43 27.41
C SER A 319 2.76 2.33 26.47
N LEU A 320 2.54 2.62 25.19
CA LEU A 320 3.65 2.75 24.22
C LEU A 320 4.66 3.80 24.67
N ASP A 321 5.93 3.56 24.39
CA ASP A 321 6.98 4.57 24.49
C ASP A 321 6.98 5.44 23.19
N LEU A 322 6.15 6.48 23.21
CA LEU A 322 5.96 7.37 22.06
C LEU A 322 7.18 8.22 21.74
N GLU A 323 7.97 8.60 22.76
CA GLU A 323 9.20 9.37 22.58
C GLU A 323 10.25 8.53 21.85
N LYS A 324 10.43 7.29 22.29
CA LYS A 324 11.31 6.33 21.60
C LYS A 324 10.85 6.07 20.17
N LEU A 325 9.55 5.86 19.95
CA LEU A 325 9.00 5.64 18.61
C LEU A 325 9.29 6.84 17.68
N ALA A 326 9.01 8.05 18.14
CA ALA A 326 9.28 9.26 17.37
C ALA A 326 10.79 9.45 17.08
N ALA A 327 11.65 9.15 18.05
CA ALA A 327 13.10 9.20 17.85
C ALA A 327 13.58 8.17 16.82
N GLN A 328 13.03 6.95 16.82
CA GLN A 328 13.32 5.91 15.83
C GLN A 328 12.91 6.39 14.42
N VAL A 329 11.66 6.89 14.26
CA VAL A 329 11.18 7.41 12.98
C VAL A 329 12.04 8.57 12.47
N ALA A 330 12.53 9.44 13.36
CA ALA A 330 13.41 10.55 12.99
C ALA A 330 14.83 10.09 12.60
N ALA A 331 15.34 9.00 13.19
CA ALA A 331 16.66 8.46 12.87
C ALA A 331 16.70 7.80 11.48
N ASP A 332 15.66 7.05 11.11
CA ASP A 332 15.53 6.41 9.79
C ASP A 332 15.20 7.41 8.67
N ALA A 333 15.00 8.67 9.01
CA ALA A 333 14.81 9.79 8.06
C ALA A 333 16.12 10.30 7.44
N ARG A 334 17.27 9.83 7.89
CA ARG A 334 18.61 10.28 7.46
C ARG A 334 19.26 9.27 6.53
#